data_b98caa43b0a6267c39cc688ad3091df6
#
_entry.id   b98caa43b0a6267c39cc688ad3091df6
#
_cell.length_a   1.000
_cell.length_b   1.000
_cell.length_c   1.000
_cell.angle_alpha   90.00
_cell.angle_beta   90.00
_cell.angle_gamma   90.00
#
_symmetry.space_group_name_H-M   'P 1'
#
loop_
_entity.id
_entity.type
_entity.pdbx_description
1 polymer ?
#
loop_
_entity_poly.entity_id
_entity_poly.type
_entity_poly.pdbx_seq_one_letter_code
_entity_poly.pdbx_strand_id
1 'polypeptide(L)'
;EDNYMEVKINISLKKGVLDPQGRAVESALISLGYSEAKNVRIGKQITLEIEAEDASRAQQRAARMCETLLANTVIEDYSIEVVDPS
;
A
#
# COMPACT_ATOMS: atom_id res chain seq x y z
N GLU A 1 23.10 14.81 -12.35
CA GLU A 1 22.67 14.19 -11.10
C GLU A 1 21.22 13.88 -11.12
N ASP A 2 20.93 12.66 -10.85
CA ASP A 2 19.54 12.21 -10.84
C ASP A 2 18.94 12.49 -9.48
N ASN A 3 17.82 13.19 -9.47
CA ASN A 3 17.09 13.48 -8.25
C ASN A 3 15.98 12.45 -8.07
N TYR A 4 16.38 11.18 -7.93
CA TYR A 4 15.42 10.12 -7.71
C TYR A 4 15.15 9.93 -6.23
N MET A 5 13.90 9.79 -5.89
CA MET A 5 13.47 9.51 -4.53
C MET A 5 12.73 8.21 -4.49
N GLU A 6 13.04 7.40 -3.48
CA GLU A 6 12.35 6.14 -3.28
C GLU A 6 10.97 6.41 -2.70
N VAL A 7 9.96 5.79 -3.27
CA VAL A 7 8.58 5.97 -2.84
C VAL A 7 7.99 4.60 -2.55
N LYS A 8 7.34 4.49 -1.40
CA LYS A 8 6.62 3.28 -1.00
C LYS A 8 5.14 3.61 -0.95
N ILE A 9 4.36 2.84 -1.68
CA ILE A 9 2.91 3.03 -1.74
C ILE A 9 2.26 1.81 -1.11
N ASN A 10 1.51 2.03 -0.05
CA ASN A 10 0.80 0.95 0.64
C ASN A 10 -0.66 1.00 0.23
N ILE A 11 -1.16 -0.11 -0.29
CA ILE A 11 -2.51 -0.19 -0.84
C ILE A 11 -3.26 -1.27 -0.09
N SER A 12 -4.45 -0.93 0.39
CA SER A 12 -5.29 -1.86 1.14
C SER A 12 -6.73 -1.64 0.76
N LEU A 13 -7.54 -2.68 0.94
CA LEU A 13 -8.97 -2.57 0.73
C LEU A 13 -9.58 -1.62 1.74
N LYS A 14 -10.57 -0.85 1.28
CA LYS A 14 -11.31 0.06 2.15
C LYS A 14 -12.02 -0.74 3.24
N LYS A 15 -12.21 -0.07 4.38
CA LYS A 15 -12.98 -0.64 5.47
C LYS A 15 -14.37 -0.97 4.96
N GLY A 16 -14.85 -2.16 5.26
CA GLY A 16 -16.15 -2.59 4.81
C GLY A 16 -16.13 -3.39 3.50
N VAL A 17 -15.02 -3.36 2.77
CA VAL A 17 -14.87 -4.20 1.60
C VAL A 17 -14.40 -5.58 2.04
N LEU A 18 -15.08 -6.62 1.57
CA LEU A 18 -14.74 -7.99 1.91
C LEU A 18 -13.36 -8.35 1.37
N ASP A 19 -12.57 -9.01 2.21
CA ASP A 19 -11.21 -9.44 1.86
C ASP A 19 -11.15 -10.96 1.95
N PRO A 20 -11.42 -11.68 0.84
CA PRO A 20 -11.38 -13.14 0.88
C PRO A 20 -10.00 -13.71 1.23
N GLN A 21 -8.93 -13.04 0.80
CA GLN A 21 -7.58 -13.48 1.14
C GLN A 21 -7.30 -13.34 2.63
N GLY A 22 -7.71 -12.22 3.21
CA GLY A 22 -7.54 -12.01 4.64
C GLY A 22 -8.31 -13.03 5.44
N ARG A 23 -9.52 -13.33 5.02
CA ARG A 23 -10.33 -14.33 5.71
C ARG A 23 -9.71 -15.73 5.63
N ALA A 24 -9.15 -16.08 4.48
CA ALA A 24 -8.50 -17.36 4.34
C ALA A 24 -7.27 -17.48 5.23
N VAL A 25 -6.47 -16.42 5.30
CA VAL A 25 -5.30 -16.41 6.18
C VAL A 25 -5.73 -16.49 7.63
N GLU A 26 -6.76 -15.77 8.00
CA GLU A 26 -7.25 -15.82 9.39
C GLU A 26 -7.70 -17.23 9.77
N SER A 27 -8.47 -17.88 8.89
CA SER A 27 -8.92 -19.24 9.15
C SER A 27 -7.74 -20.20 9.30
N ALA A 28 -6.74 -20.03 8.45
CA ALA A 28 -5.55 -20.89 8.52
C ALA A 28 -4.79 -20.68 9.83
N LEU A 29 -4.66 -19.44 10.26
CA LEU A 29 -3.97 -19.13 11.51
C LEU A 29 -4.69 -19.76 12.70
N ILE A 30 -6.02 -19.64 12.72
CA ILE A 30 -6.81 -20.22 13.80
C ILE A 30 -6.66 -21.73 13.81
N SER A 31 -6.68 -22.36 12.62
CA SER A 31 -6.51 -23.81 12.51
C SER A 31 -5.16 -24.27 13.03
N LEU A 32 -4.14 -23.41 12.92
CA LEU A 32 -2.79 -23.72 13.38
C LEU A 32 -2.58 -23.42 14.87
N GLY A 33 -3.62 -22.97 15.55
CA GLY A 33 -3.53 -22.72 16.98
C GLY A 33 -3.39 -21.27 17.39
N TYR A 34 -3.40 -20.35 16.43
CA TYR A 34 -3.26 -18.93 16.71
C TYR A 34 -4.62 -18.27 16.88
N SER A 35 -5.35 -18.72 17.91
CA SER A 35 -6.73 -18.29 18.10
C SER A 35 -6.85 -16.80 18.47
N GLU A 36 -5.75 -16.17 18.79
CA GLU A 36 -5.75 -14.73 19.08
C GLU A 36 -5.75 -13.85 17.84
N ALA A 37 -5.54 -14.44 16.65
CA ALA A 37 -5.52 -13.69 15.39
C ALA A 37 -6.94 -13.38 14.94
N LYS A 38 -7.18 -12.13 14.56
CA LYS A 38 -8.48 -11.75 14.01
C LYS A 38 -8.33 -10.51 13.15
N ASN A 39 -9.32 -10.28 12.31
CA ASN A 39 -9.40 -9.10 11.45
C ASN A 39 -8.19 -9.02 10.50
N VAL A 40 -7.81 -10.16 9.95
CA VAL A 40 -6.67 -10.21 9.04
C VAL A 40 -7.06 -9.56 7.72
N ARG A 41 -6.22 -8.63 7.27
CA ARG A 41 -6.42 -7.92 6.01
C ARG A 41 -5.14 -8.06 5.21
N ILE A 42 -5.28 -8.31 3.92
CA ILE A 42 -4.13 -8.45 3.03
C ILE A 42 -4.04 -7.19 2.19
N GLY A 43 -2.87 -6.59 2.18
CA GLY A 43 -2.61 -5.43 1.34
C GLY A 43 -1.36 -5.67 0.51
N LYS A 44 -0.98 -4.66 -0.26
CA LYS A 44 0.23 -4.75 -1.06
C LYS A 44 1.03 -3.46 -0.93
N GLN A 45 2.31 -3.57 -1.20
CA GLN A 45 3.19 -2.42 -1.21
C GLN A 45 3.89 -2.35 -2.56
N ILE A 46 3.87 -1.18 -3.15
CA ILE A 46 4.58 -0.91 -4.40
C ILE A 46 5.73 0.02 -4.07
N THR A 47 6.93 -0.34 -4.50
CA THR A 47 8.09 0.53 -4.34
C THR A 47 8.58 0.94 -5.71
N LEU A 48 8.94 2.21 -5.84
CA LEU A 48 9.47 2.73 -7.08
C LEU A 48 10.33 3.95 -6.77
N GLU A 49 11.06 4.38 -7.77
CA GLU A 49 11.82 5.61 -7.70
C GLU A 49 11.20 6.63 -8.62
N ILE A 50 11.03 7.85 -8.12
CA ILE A 50 10.46 8.94 -8.88
C ILE A 50 11.46 10.07 -8.96
N GLU A 51 11.74 10.52 -10.16
CA GLU A 51 12.59 11.69 -10.36
C GLU A 51 11.80 12.93 -9.96
N ALA A 52 12.25 13.62 -8.93
CA ALA A 52 11.58 14.80 -8.42
C ALA A 52 12.57 15.66 -7.65
N GLU A 53 12.31 16.95 -7.61
CA GLU A 53 13.21 17.89 -6.94
C GLU A 53 13.15 17.78 -5.44
N ASP A 54 11.98 17.40 -4.90
CA ASP A 54 11.82 17.29 -3.45
C ASP A 54 10.74 16.27 -3.14
N ALA A 55 10.61 15.97 -1.84
CA ALA A 55 9.67 14.95 -1.39
C ALA A 55 8.22 15.33 -1.69
N SER A 56 7.90 16.61 -1.62
CA SER A 56 6.53 17.05 -1.89
C SER A 56 6.14 16.77 -3.33
N ARG A 57 7.04 17.01 -4.28
CA ARG A 57 6.77 16.74 -5.68
C ARG A 57 6.70 15.25 -5.96
N ALA A 58 7.58 14.48 -5.32
CA ALA A 58 7.53 13.03 -5.45
C ALA A 58 6.19 12.49 -4.96
N GLN A 59 5.71 13.00 -3.83
CA GLN A 59 4.44 12.57 -3.28
C GLN A 59 3.27 12.92 -4.20
N GLN A 60 3.29 14.12 -4.77
CA GLN A 60 2.24 14.53 -5.69
C GLN A 60 2.20 13.64 -6.92
N ARG A 61 3.37 13.32 -7.48
CA ARG A 61 3.42 12.45 -8.64
C ARG A 61 2.95 11.04 -8.30
N ALA A 62 3.36 10.54 -7.12
CA ALA A 62 2.92 9.21 -6.69
C ALA A 62 1.41 9.16 -6.52
N ALA A 63 0.82 10.22 -5.97
CA ALA A 63 -0.63 10.27 -5.81
C ALA A 63 -1.33 10.22 -7.17
N ARG A 64 -0.81 10.93 -8.17
CA ARG A 64 -1.37 10.87 -9.50
C ARG A 64 -1.27 9.48 -10.10
N MET A 65 -0.14 8.82 -9.87
CA MET A 65 0.03 7.44 -10.33
C MET A 65 -0.96 6.49 -9.69
N CYS A 66 -1.22 6.67 -8.40
CA CYS A 66 -2.20 5.84 -7.70
C CYS A 66 -3.60 6.05 -8.29
N GLU A 67 -3.99 7.30 -8.51
CA GLU A 67 -5.31 7.60 -9.05
C GLU A 67 -5.47 7.10 -10.47
N THR A 68 -4.39 7.09 -11.24
CA THR A 68 -4.44 6.73 -12.65
C THR A 68 -4.35 5.23 -12.87
N LEU A 69 -3.52 4.53 -12.08
CA LEU A 69 -3.21 3.14 -12.37
C LEU A 69 -3.05 2.25 -11.15
N LEU A 70 -2.31 2.71 -10.13
CA LEU A 70 -1.77 1.80 -9.13
C LEU A 70 -2.79 1.32 -8.12
N ALA A 71 -3.83 2.11 -7.85
CA ALA A 71 -4.87 1.74 -6.90
C ALA A 71 -6.23 1.84 -7.55
N ASN A 72 -7.12 0.91 -7.18
CA ASN A 72 -8.52 1.00 -7.58
C ASN A 72 -9.25 1.76 -6.47
N THR A 73 -9.39 3.07 -6.67
CA THR A 73 -9.86 3.96 -5.60
C THR A 73 -11.33 3.78 -5.25
N VAL A 74 -12.05 2.97 -6.04
CA VAL A 74 -13.42 2.60 -5.66
C VAL A 74 -13.42 1.70 -4.44
N ILE A 75 -12.46 0.76 -4.37
CA ILE A 75 -12.46 -0.25 -3.30
C ILE A 75 -11.17 -0.22 -2.48
N GLU A 76 -10.16 0.57 -2.85
CA GLU A 76 -8.87 0.58 -2.18
C GLU A 76 -8.53 1.97 -1.67
N ASP A 77 -7.85 1.98 -0.52
CA ASP A 77 -7.17 3.17 -0.01
C ASP A 77 -5.68 3.00 -0.26
N TYR A 78 -4.98 4.12 -0.31
CA TYR A 78 -3.53 4.07 -0.44
C TYR A 78 -2.89 5.13 0.45
N SER A 79 -1.66 4.87 0.84
CA SER A 79 -0.84 5.85 1.51
C SER A 79 0.54 5.86 0.87
N ILE A 80 1.20 7.00 0.94
CA ILE A 80 2.45 7.22 0.24
C ILE A 80 3.51 7.63 1.25
N GLU A 81 4.63 6.92 1.20
CA GLU A 81 5.79 7.26 2.02
C GLU A 81 6.95 7.58 1.09
N VAL A 82 7.48 8.79 1.19
CA VAL A 82 8.67 9.17 0.41
C VAL A 82 9.88 9.00 1.32
N VAL A 83 10.82 8.20 0.86
CA VAL A 83 12.04 7.92 1.63
C VAL A 83 13.11 8.88 1.15
N ASP A 84 13.57 9.72 2.05
CA ASP A 84 14.62 10.67 1.75
C ASP A 84 15.92 9.91 1.54
N PRO A 85 16.59 10.13 0.40
CA PRO A 85 17.83 9.38 0.14
C PRO A 85 19.01 9.81 1.02
N SER A 86 18.92 10.93 1.69
CA SER A 86 20.01 11.36 2.57
C SER A 86 20.10 10.51 3.88
#